data_697fbf8381d41a741efef2d18538cba9
#
_entry.id   697fbf8381d41a741efef2d18538cba9
#
_cell.length_a   1.000
_cell.length_b   1.000
_cell.length_c   1.000
_cell.angle_alpha   90.00
_cell.angle_beta   90.00
_cell.angle_gamma   90.00
#
_symmetry.space_group_name_H-M   'P 1'
#
loop_
_entity.id
_entity.type
_entity.pdbx_description
1 polymer ?
#
loop_
_entity_poly.entity_id
_entity_poly.type
_entity_poly.pdbx_seq_one_letter_code
_entity_poly.pdbx_strand_id
1 'polypeptide(L)'
;RKGIFVGLFGSRKKFKNNPVAPVNESKSQVLSKEEKQTTFDEINEHAEVIEREVDTTEADNSESSNENQIAENAEETTKSEEVSEDDVVTAQYVPFTQKPPVTHSIGQTKILAIINQKGGVGKSTTAVNLAAALGAMNKEVLLVDLDPQGNATSGYGIDKRELDGCVYDALLGETPVEEVILACVGKGVDVLPSTINLAGAEVELVNEMARENRLKSALGSLRGRYDYILIDCPPSLGLLTINALVAADKLLVPIQCEFYALEGVTKLLDSMNRVKKMLNPSLDIFGIVMTMYDSRTNLSNQVVNEVRSFFGKT
;
A
#
# COMPACT_ATOMS: atom_id res chain seq x y z
N ARG A 1 -3.65 7.87 18.31
CA ARG A 1 -4.35 8.44 17.11
C ARG A 1 -5.01 7.30 16.38
N LYS A 2 -6.35 7.17 16.46
CA LYS A 2 -7.10 6.05 15.88
C LYS A 2 -7.38 6.39 14.41
N GLY A 3 -6.73 5.66 13.49
CA GLY A 3 -7.14 5.61 12.09
C GLY A 3 -8.43 4.79 11.98
N ILE A 4 -9.45 5.32 11.33
CA ILE A 4 -10.72 4.61 11.12
C ILE A 4 -10.58 3.80 9.83
N PHE A 5 -10.61 2.49 9.98
CA PHE A 5 -10.78 1.55 8.87
C PHE A 5 -12.24 1.61 8.41
N VAL A 6 -12.51 2.15 7.23
CA VAL A 6 -13.81 1.98 6.58
C VAL A 6 -13.74 0.73 5.73
N GLY A 7 -13.90 -0.44 6.37
CA GLY A 7 -14.02 -1.71 5.70
C GLY A 7 -15.44 -1.92 5.21
N LEU A 8 -15.65 -2.00 3.90
CA LEU A 8 -16.88 -2.50 3.32
C LEU A 8 -16.84 -4.03 3.27
N PHE A 9 -17.28 -4.70 4.34
CA PHE A 9 -17.73 -6.10 4.25
C PHE A 9 -19.23 -6.10 3.98
N GLY A 10 -19.60 -6.44 2.74
CA GLY A 10 -20.98 -6.59 2.32
C GLY A 10 -21.63 -7.79 3.00
N SER A 11 -22.65 -7.54 3.81
CA SER A 11 -23.54 -8.55 4.39
C SER A 11 -24.37 -9.23 3.30
N ARG A 12 -24.24 -10.56 3.16
CA ARG A 12 -25.08 -11.38 2.27
C ARG A 12 -26.51 -11.41 2.79
N LYS A 13 -27.42 -10.63 2.18
CA LYS A 13 -28.86 -10.90 2.26
C LYS A 13 -29.27 -11.85 1.15
N LYS A 14 -29.90 -12.98 1.53
CA LYS A 14 -30.55 -13.93 0.60
C LYS A 14 -31.69 -13.23 -0.14
N PHE A 15 -31.58 -13.13 -1.45
CA PHE A 15 -32.71 -12.73 -2.30
C PHE A 15 -33.49 -13.95 -2.76
N LYS A 16 -34.82 -13.88 -2.59
CA LYS A 16 -35.79 -14.82 -3.15
C LYS A 16 -35.93 -14.56 -4.65
N ASN A 17 -35.95 -15.64 -5.44
CA ASN A 17 -36.19 -15.61 -6.88
C ASN A 17 -37.62 -15.10 -7.20
N ASN A 18 -37.68 -14.03 -7.99
CA ASN A 18 -38.85 -13.70 -8.81
C ASN A 18 -38.36 -13.51 -10.26
N PRO A 19 -39.14 -13.98 -11.26
CA PRO A 19 -38.73 -13.90 -12.66
C PRO A 19 -38.82 -12.48 -13.21
N VAL A 20 -37.77 -12.00 -13.84
CA VAL A 20 -37.69 -10.69 -14.46
C VAL A 20 -37.86 -10.82 -15.95
N ALA A 21 -38.75 -9.95 -16.50
CA ALA A 21 -38.96 -9.74 -17.92
C ALA A 21 -37.72 -9.13 -18.61
N PRO A 22 -37.55 -9.28 -19.94
CA PRO A 22 -36.36 -8.84 -20.64
C PRO A 22 -36.27 -7.30 -20.68
N VAL A 23 -35.15 -6.78 -20.20
CA VAL A 23 -34.81 -5.35 -20.27
C VAL A 23 -33.90 -5.12 -21.46
N ASN A 24 -34.29 -4.11 -22.27
CA ASN A 24 -33.57 -3.58 -23.42
C ASN A 24 -32.11 -3.24 -23.07
N GLU A 25 -31.20 -3.59 -23.97
CA GLU A 25 -29.81 -3.17 -23.99
C GLU A 25 -29.71 -1.64 -24.18
N SER A 26 -29.48 -0.92 -23.09
CA SER A 26 -29.05 0.48 -23.15
C SER A 26 -27.53 0.52 -23.30
N LYS A 27 -27.07 1.05 -24.43
CA LYS A 27 -25.67 1.30 -24.79
C LYS A 27 -24.96 2.05 -23.67
N SER A 28 -23.92 1.44 -23.08
CA SER A 28 -22.92 2.13 -22.29
C SER A 28 -22.12 3.04 -23.25
N GLN A 29 -22.35 4.35 -23.17
CA GLN A 29 -21.52 5.34 -23.86
C GLN A 29 -20.14 5.36 -23.20
N VAL A 30 -19.15 4.83 -23.90
CA VAL A 30 -17.74 5.08 -23.61
C VAL A 30 -17.46 6.52 -24.07
N LEU A 31 -17.21 7.42 -23.13
CA LEU A 31 -16.80 8.79 -23.41
C LEU A 31 -15.64 8.83 -24.39
N SER A 32 -15.71 9.69 -25.40
CA SER A 32 -14.67 9.87 -26.40
C SER A 32 -13.38 10.40 -25.78
N LYS A 33 -12.24 10.24 -26.48
CA LYS A 33 -10.95 10.79 -26.00
C LYS A 33 -11.00 12.31 -25.80
N GLU A 34 -11.80 13.01 -26.61
CA GLU A 34 -11.99 14.47 -26.54
C GLU A 34 -12.78 14.89 -25.30
N GLU A 35 -13.84 14.18 -24.93
CA GLU A 35 -14.62 14.47 -23.72
C GLU A 35 -13.81 14.22 -22.43
N LYS A 36 -12.87 13.26 -22.44
CA LYS A 36 -11.95 13.02 -21.31
C LYS A 36 -10.89 14.12 -21.22
N GLN A 37 -10.45 14.66 -22.33
CA GLN A 37 -9.46 15.73 -22.36
C GLN A 37 -10.08 17.06 -21.89
N THR A 38 -11.30 17.36 -22.29
CA THR A 38 -12.03 18.58 -21.87
C THR A 38 -12.26 18.61 -20.36
N THR A 39 -12.63 17.45 -19.77
CA THR A 39 -12.81 17.34 -18.31
C THR A 39 -11.47 17.50 -17.57
N PHE A 40 -10.36 17.08 -18.19
CA PHE A 40 -9.02 17.21 -17.61
C PHE A 40 -8.53 18.66 -17.64
N ASP A 41 -8.83 19.38 -18.71
CA ASP A 41 -8.47 20.78 -18.87
C ASP A 41 -9.27 21.68 -17.92
N GLU A 42 -10.56 21.39 -17.69
CA GLU A 42 -11.41 22.07 -16.71
C GLU A 42 -10.93 21.87 -15.26
N ILE A 43 -10.40 20.69 -14.92
CA ILE A 43 -9.84 20.40 -13.57
C ILE A 43 -8.53 21.17 -13.36
N ASN A 44 -7.67 21.29 -14.38
CA ASN A 44 -6.42 22.05 -14.30
C ASN A 44 -6.68 23.54 -14.21
N GLU A 45 -7.68 24.07 -14.92
CA GLU A 45 -8.04 25.49 -14.87
C GLU A 45 -8.57 25.89 -13.47
N HIS A 46 -9.32 25.01 -12.81
CA HIS A 46 -9.76 25.22 -11.43
C HIS A 46 -8.60 25.14 -10.41
N ALA A 47 -7.58 24.31 -10.66
CA ALA A 47 -6.40 24.23 -9.82
C ALA A 47 -5.56 25.52 -9.88
N GLU A 48 -5.37 26.11 -11.07
CA GLU A 48 -4.65 27.36 -11.23
C GLU A 48 -5.38 28.59 -10.64
N VAL A 49 -6.72 28.55 -10.58
CA VAL A 49 -7.49 29.61 -9.93
C VAL A 49 -7.32 29.56 -8.40
N ILE A 50 -7.24 28.37 -7.83
CA ILE A 50 -7.03 28.18 -6.39
C ILE A 50 -5.61 28.60 -5.96
N GLU A 51 -4.60 28.33 -6.76
CA GLU A 51 -3.22 28.82 -6.50
C GLU A 51 -3.14 30.36 -6.47
N ARG A 52 -3.87 31.05 -7.32
CA ARG A 52 -3.89 32.52 -7.34
C ARG A 52 -4.63 33.13 -6.14
N GLU A 53 -5.63 32.46 -5.58
CA GLU A 53 -6.32 32.92 -4.39
C GLU A 53 -5.53 32.69 -3.09
N VAL A 54 -4.66 31.68 -3.04
CA VAL A 54 -3.81 31.40 -1.87
C VAL A 54 -2.64 32.41 -1.79
N ASP A 55 -2.04 32.79 -2.90
CA ASP A 55 -0.92 33.77 -2.94
C ASP A 55 -1.37 35.18 -2.53
N THR A 56 -2.66 35.52 -2.61
CA THR A 56 -3.16 36.84 -2.20
C THR A 56 -3.49 36.94 -0.71
N THR A 57 -3.53 35.83 0.03
CA THR A 57 -3.85 35.81 1.46
C THR A 57 -2.64 35.74 2.40
N GLU A 58 -1.43 35.48 1.87
CA GLU A 58 -0.19 35.44 2.68
C GLU A 58 0.53 36.80 2.78
N ALA A 59 0.07 37.84 2.10
CA ALA A 59 0.77 39.13 2.03
C ALA A 59 0.39 40.15 3.13
N ASP A 60 -0.52 39.83 4.07
CA ASP A 60 -1.06 40.83 5.01
C ASP A 60 -0.93 40.50 6.50
N ASN A 61 0.07 39.71 6.92
CA ASN A 61 0.36 39.46 8.34
C ASN A 61 1.87 39.43 8.65
N SER A 62 2.53 40.58 8.50
CA SER A 62 3.79 40.85 9.16
C SER A 62 3.73 42.25 9.79
N GLU A 63 3.52 42.28 11.09
CA GLU A 63 4.07 43.24 12.06
C GLU A 63 3.29 43.20 13.38
N SER A 64 3.87 42.61 14.42
CA SER A 64 4.16 43.29 15.66
C SER A 64 4.78 42.35 16.69
N SER A 65 5.97 42.76 17.06
CA SER A 65 6.78 42.38 18.20
C SER A 65 6.00 42.30 19.52
N ASN A 66 6.22 41.19 20.29
CA ASN A 66 6.46 41.25 21.73
C ASN A 66 7.20 40.02 22.22
N GLU A 67 8.51 40.18 22.38
CA GLU A 67 9.35 39.33 23.24
C GLU A 67 9.08 39.73 24.72
N ASN A 68 9.21 38.72 25.57
CA ASN A 68 9.37 38.71 27.00
C ASN A 68 8.11 38.40 27.87
N GLN A 69 8.39 37.38 28.65
CA GLN A 69 7.68 36.81 29.80
C GLN A 69 6.84 35.60 29.50
N ILE A 70 7.50 34.43 29.66
CA ILE A 70 7.03 33.24 30.40
C ILE A 70 8.23 32.27 30.47
N ALA A 71 9.15 32.55 31.38
CA ALA A 71 10.04 31.58 31.96
C ALA A 71 9.76 31.63 33.45
N GLU A 72 8.98 30.67 33.95
CA GLU A 72 8.86 30.20 35.33
C GLU A 72 7.50 29.50 35.47
N ASN A 73 7.56 28.19 35.58
CA ASN A 73 6.58 27.21 36.06
C ASN A 73 6.38 26.05 35.10
N ALA A 74 7.36 25.18 35.02
CA ALA A 74 7.21 23.80 34.52
C ALA A 74 8.30 22.90 35.16
N GLU A 75 8.40 22.91 36.46
CA GLU A 75 8.97 21.81 37.22
C GLU A 75 7.83 21.21 38.05
N GLU A 76 7.23 20.16 37.54
CA GLU A 76 6.68 19.04 38.29
C GLU A 76 6.02 18.04 37.35
N THR A 77 6.41 16.75 37.54
CA THR A 77 5.80 15.53 36.98
C THR A 77 6.13 15.15 35.54
N THR A 78 7.39 14.83 35.28
CA THR A 78 7.72 13.70 34.41
C THR A 78 8.48 12.65 35.20
N LYS A 79 7.74 11.76 35.87
CA LYS A 79 8.28 10.43 36.15
C LYS A 79 8.35 9.72 34.83
N SER A 80 9.53 9.70 34.21
CA SER A 80 9.91 8.72 33.22
C SER A 80 9.89 7.38 33.95
N GLU A 81 8.91 6.52 33.65
CA GLU A 81 9.03 5.10 33.87
C GLU A 81 10.22 4.66 32.99
N GLU A 82 11.35 4.37 33.61
CA GLU A 82 12.45 3.66 33.00
C GLU A 82 11.89 2.28 32.63
N VAL A 83 11.59 2.09 31.33
CA VAL A 83 11.36 0.77 30.75
C VAL A 83 12.68 0.03 30.89
N SER A 84 12.71 -0.99 31.73
CA SER A 84 13.90 -1.84 31.92
C SER A 84 14.27 -2.45 30.58
N GLU A 85 15.57 -2.52 30.27
CA GLU A 85 16.09 -3.14 29.03
C GLU A 85 15.66 -4.62 28.87
N ASP A 86 15.14 -5.24 29.92
CA ASP A 86 14.66 -6.62 29.95
C ASP A 86 13.25 -6.81 29.35
N ASP A 87 12.49 -5.74 29.04
CA ASP A 87 11.14 -5.81 28.44
C ASP A 87 11.13 -5.69 26.91
N VAL A 88 12.30 -5.63 26.26
CA VAL A 88 12.38 -5.71 24.81
C VAL A 88 12.12 -7.15 24.41
N VAL A 89 10.86 -7.48 24.12
CA VAL A 89 10.48 -8.75 23.48
C VAL A 89 11.11 -8.75 22.09
N THR A 90 12.31 -9.30 21.98
CA THR A 90 12.91 -9.63 20.68
C THR A 90 11.98 -10.64 19.99
N ALA A 91 11.37 -10.23 18.91
CA ALA A 91 10.53 -11.12 18.11
C ALA A 91 11.39 -12.31 17.63
N GLN A 92 11.14 -13.49 18.20
CA GLN A 92 11.83 -14.71 17.78
C GLN A 92 11.12 -15.22 16.52
N TYR A 93 11.62 -14.86 15.34
CA TYR A 93 11.22 -15.46 14.08
C TYR A 93 12.08 -16.72 13.80
N VAL A 94 11.54 -17.62 12.99
CA VAL A 94 12.22 -18.86 12.60
C VAL A 94 12.39 -18.93 11.08
N PRO A 95 13.38 -19.67 10.56
CA PRO A 95 13.44 -19.97 9.13
C PRO A 95 12.14 -20.61 8.65
N PHE A 96 11.67 -20.28 7.45
CA PHE A 96 10.42 -20.78 6.90
C PHE A 96 10.36 -22.31 6.87
N THR A 97 11.47 -22.98 6.66
CA THR A 97 11.61 -24.46 6.69
C THR A 97 11.27 -25.08 8.05
N GLN A 98 11.30 -24.30 9.12
CA GLN A 98 10.97 -24.69 10.49
C GLN A 98 9.57 -24.23 10.93
N LYS A 99 8.82 -23.58 10.05
CA LYS A 99 7.45 -23.11 10.35
C LYS A 99 6.56 -24.30 10.73
N PRO A 100 5.77 -24.19 11.83
CA PRO A 100 4.78 -25.18 12.18
C PRO A 100 3.76 -25.40 11.05
N PRO A 101 3.17 -26.59 10.94
CA PRO A 101 2.17 -26.87 9.92
C PRO A 101 0.93 -26.00 10.13
N VAL A 102 0.34 -25.57 9.02
CA VAL A 102 -0.90 -24.79 9.03
C VAL A 102 -2.06 -25.64 9.53
N THR A 103 -2.88 -25.09 10.44
CA THR A 103 -3.97 -25.81 11.12
C THR A 103 -5.31 -25.75 10.40
N HIS A 104 -5.41 -24.98 9.30
CA HIS A 104 -6.63 -24.87 8.49
C HIS A 104 -6.32 -25.03 7.00
N SER A 105 -7.36 -25.27 6.19
CA SER A 105 -7.18 -25.36 4.75
C SER A 105 -6.98 -23.98 4.15
N ILE A 106 -5.89 -23.80 3.42
CA ILE A 106 -5.61 -22.60 2.63
C ILE A 106 -6.39 -22.71 1.32
N GLY A 107 -7.14 -21.65 1.00
CA GLY A 107 -7.85 -21.53 -0.27
C GLY A 107 -6.91 -21.11 -1.40
N GLN A 108 -7.50 -20.52 -2.45
CA GLN A 108 -6.69 -19.89 -3.50
C GLN A 108 -5.99 -18.65 -2.93
N THR A 109 -4.66 -18.63 -2.99
CA THR A 109 -3.83 -17.48 -2.59
C THR A 109 -4.21 -16.23 -3.37
N LYS A 110 -4.38 -15.11 -2.66
CA LYS A 110 -4.61 -13.78 -3.24
C LYS A 110 -3.38 -12.91 -3.07
N ILE A 111 -2.84 -12.42 -4.17
CA ILE A 111 -1.67 -11.52 -4.17
C ILE A 111 -2.16 -10.08 -4.35
N LEU A 112 -1.93 -9.23 -3.34
CA LEU A 112 -2.30 -7.81 -3.35
C LEU A 112 -1.05 -6.95 -3.30
N ALA A 113 -0.87 -6.05 -4.27
CA ALA A 113 0.16 -5.01 -4.21
C ALA A 113 -0.42 -3.74 -3.58
N ILE A 114 0.25 -3.24 -2.54
CA ILE A 114 -0.07 -1.97 -1.86
C ILE A 114 0.79 -0.89 -2.52
N ILE A 115 0.17 -0.03 -3.30
CA ILE A 115 0.90 0.82 -4.24
C ILE A 115 0.34 2.25 -4.30
N ASN A 116 1.22 3.23 -4.29
CA ASN A 116 0.99 4.61 -4.69
C ASN A 116 2.36 5.27 -4.98
N GLN A 117 2.44 6.15 -5.99
CA GLN A 117 3.66 6.88 -6.32
C GLN A 117 4.05 7.91 -5.27
N LYS A 118 3.07 8.45 -4.53
CA LYS A 118 3.33 9.45 -3.53
C LYS A 118 3.98 8.84 -2.30
N GLY A 119 5.08 9.44 -1.84
CA GLY A 119 5.71 9.10 -0.57
C GLY A 119 4.82 9.51 0.61
N GLY A 120 4.94 8.83 1.74
CA GLY A 120 4.24 9.21 2.97
C GLY A 120 2.73 8.91 3.03
N VAL A 121 2.09 8.40 1.99
CA VAL A 121 0.64 8.12 1.97
C VAL A 121 0.22 6.91 2.84
N GLY A 122 1.14 6.26 3.52
CA GLY A 122 0.85 5.15 4.42
C GLY A 122 0.84 3.77 3.74
N LYS A 123 1.61 3.55 2.66
CA LYS A 123 1.74 2.23 2.00
C LYS A 123 2.21 1.15 2.98
N SER A 124 3.41 1.28 3.52
CA SER A 124 4.01 0.31 4.45
C SER A 124 3.18 0.17 5.73
N THR A 125 2.66 1.28 6.26
CA THR A 125 1.73 1.25 7.40
C THR A 125 0.47 0.43 7.10
N THR A 126 -0.11 0.59 5.90
CA THR A 126 -1.27 -0.21 5.46
C THR A 126 -0.90 -1.67 5.31
N ALA A 127 0.26 -1.98 4.70
CA ALA A 127 0.73 -3.34 4.46
C ALA A 127 0.93 -4.10 5.78
N VAL A 128 1.69 -3.51 6.72
CA VAL A 128 1.99 -4.10 8.05
C VAL A 128 0.71 -4.32 8.86
N ASN A 129 -0.16 -3.31 8.97
CA ASN A 129 -1.38 -3.43 9.76
C ASN A 129 -2.41 -4.37 9.13
N LEU A 130 -2.50 -4.41 7.79
CA LEU A 130 -3.37 -5.35 7.10
C LEU A 130 -2.90 -6.79 7.29
N ALA A 131 -1.58 -7.05 7.20
CA ALA A 131 -1.01 -8.37 7.46
C ALA A 131 -1.32 -8.82 8.88
N ALA A 132 -1.06 -7.98 9.88
CA ALA A 132 -1.35 -8.28 11.28
C ALA A 132 -2.84 -8.53 11.53
N ALA A 133 -3.73 -7.72 10.94
CA ALA A 133 -5.18 -7.89 11.08
C ALA A 133 -5.68 -9.21 10.46
N LEU A 134 -5.18 -9.58 9.29
CA LEU A 134 -5.51 -10.84 8.64
C LEU A 134 -4.98 -12.05 9.45
N GLY A 135 -3.75 -11.98 9.95
CA GLY A 135 -3.17 -13.01 10.82
C GLY A 135 -3.95 -13.17 12.12
N ALA A 136 -4.42 -12.06 12.72
CA ALA A 136 -5.31 -12.11 13.90
C ALA A 136 -6.64 -12.81 13.60
N MET A 137 -7.10 -12.79 12.34
CA MET A 137 -8.28 -13.51 11.83
C MET A 137 -7.97 -14.95 11.41
N ASN A 138 -6.85 -15.52 11.85
CA ASN A 138 -6.36 -16.85 11.52
C ASN A 138 -6.17 -17.07 9.99
N LYS A 139 -5.64 -16.06 9.29
CA LYS A 139 -5.19 -16.16 7.91
C LYS A 139 -3.67 -16.34 7.89
N GLU A 140 -3.20 -17.17 6.95
CA GLU A 140 -1.78 -17.27 6.66
C GLU A 140 -1.42 -16.17 5.67
N VAL A 141 -0.49 -15.29 6.06
CA VAL A 141 -0.13 -14.09 5.31
C VAL A 141 1.39 -14.04 5.11
N LEU A 142 1.81 -13.82 3.88
CA LEU A 142 3.18 -13.41 3.57
C LEU A 142 3.17 -11.90 3.29
N LEU A 143 3.96 -11.15 4.04
CA LEU A 143 4.27 -9.76 3.73
C LEU A 143 5.60 -9.71 2.97
N VAL A 144 5.56 -9.21 1.73
CA VAL A 144 6.73 -8.98 0.90
C VAL A 144 7.07 -7.50 0.96
N ASP A 145 8.20 -7.16 1.54
CA ASP A 145 8.72 -5.80 1.51
C ASP A 145 9.54 -5.60 0.22
N LEU A 146 9.02 -4.79 -0.70
CA LEU A 146 9.67 -4.52 -1.99
C LEU A 146 10.23 -3.09 -2.06
N ASP A 147 10.29 -2.38 -0.93
CA ASP A 147 10.91 -1.07 -0.85
C ASP A 147 12.35 -1.22 -0.31
N PRO A 148 13.39 -0.71 -1.00
CA PRO A 148 14.77 -0.72 -0.50
C PRO A 148 14.95 -0.06 0.87
N GLN A 149 14.02 0.81 1.29
CA GLN A 149 14.04 1.39 2.63
C GLN A 149 13.71 0.36 3.73
N GLY A 150 13.06 -0.75 3.40
CA GLY A 150 12.75 -1.82 4.33
C GLY A 150 11.84 -1.36 5.49
N ASN A 151 10.87 -0.49 5.22
CA ASN A 151 10.00 0.05 6.26
C ASN A 151 9.00 -0.98 6.79
N ALA A 152 8.50 -1.86 5.94
CA ALA A 152 7.61 -2.94 6.36
C ALA A 152 8.38 -4.00 7.16
N THR A 153 9.63 -4.28 6.79
CA THR A 153 10.56 -5.15 7.51
C THR A 153 10.79 -4.63 8.93
N SER A 154 11.20 -3.36 9.06
CA SER A 154 11.38 -2.72 10.38
C SER A 154 10.08 -2.63 11.18
N GLY A 155 8.92 -2.53 10.50
CA GLY A 155 7.60 -2.49 11.13
C GLY A 155 7.25 -3.77 11.91
N TYR A 156 7.91 -4.87 11.62
CA TYR A 156 7.83 -6.14 12.38
C TYR A 156 9.00 -6.34 13.36
N GLY A 157 9.81 -5.30 13.60
CA GLY A 157 10.93 -5.37 14.55
C GLY A 157 12.15 -6.15 14.04
N ILE A 158 12.20 -6.45 12.72
CA ILE A 158 13.31 -7.21 12.13
C ILE A 158 14.53 -6.28 11.97
N ASP A 159 15.67 -6.66 12.53
CA ASP A 159 16.94 -5.95 12.31
C ASP A 159 17.53 -6.33 10.94
N LYS A 160 17.51 -5.37 10.03
CA LYS A 160 17.99 -5.54 8.65
C LYS A 160 19.48 -5.82 8.54
N ARG A 161 20.26 -5.58 9.59
CA ARG A 161 21.72 -5.82 9.64
C ARG A 161 22.06 -7.27 9.95
N GLU A 162 21.10 -8.01 10.52
CA GLU A 162 21.26 -9.40 10.93
C GLU A 162 20.69 -10.40 9.92
N LEU A 163 20.26 -9.92 8.75
CA LEU A 163 19.66 -10.75 7.71
C LEU A 163 20.73 -11.42 6.85
N ASP A 164 20.65 -12.74 6.71
CA ASP A 164 21.48 -13.54 5.81
C ASP A 164 21.05 -13.41 4.34
N GLY A 165 19.80 -12.99 4.09
CA GLY A 165 19.24 -12.80 2.75
C GLY A 165 17.93 -12.02 2.80
N CYS A 166 17.48 -11.56 1.63
CA CYS A 166 16.28 -10.75 1.51
C CYS A 166 15.62 -10.91 0.12
N VAL A 167 14.59 -10.14 -0.16
CA VAL A 167 13.88 -10.18 -1.46
C VAL A 167 14.79 -9.91 -2.66
N TYR A 168 15.90 -9.19 -2.48
CA TYR A 168 16.91 -8.97 -3.51
C TYR A 168 17.47 -10.29 -4.05
N ASP A 169 17.90 -11.19 -3.15
CA ASP A 169 18.51 -12.49 -3.51
C ASP A 169 17.52 -13.39 -4.26
N ALA A 170 16.25 -13.35 -3.83
CA ALA A 170 15.16 -14.07 -4.50
C ALA A 170 14.83 -13.50 -5.90
N LEU A 171 14.93 -12.17 -6.10
CA LEU A 171 14.68 -11.52 -7.40
C LEU A 171 15.79 -11.83 -8.41
N LEU A 172 17.05 -11.85 -7.97
CA LEU A 172 18.17 -12.24 -8.83
C LEU A 172 18.15 -13.74 -9.14
N GLY A 173 17.49 -14.54 -8.32
CA GLY A 173 17.42 -16.00 -8.43
C GLY A 173 18.68 -16.68 -7.88
N GLU A 174 19.43 -16.00 -7.04
CA GLU A 174 20.62 -16.52 -6.37
C GLU A 174 20.24 -17.44 -5.21
N THR A 175 19.11 -17.16 -4.56
CA THR A 175 18.61 -17.93 -3.42
C THR A 175 17.13 -18.25 -3.60
N PRO A 176 16.67 -19.49 -3.32
CA PRO A 176 15.27 -19.84 -3.28
C PRO A 176 14.52 -18.94 -2.29
N VAL A 177 13.33 -18.46 -2.68
CA VAL A 177 12.55 -17.52 -1.86
C VAL A 177 12.21 -18.07 -0.47
N GLU A 178 12.07 -19.38 -0.35
CA GLU A 178 11.79 -20.08 0.90
C GLU A 178 12.95 -20.00 1.92
N GLU A 179 14.16 -19.77 1.46
CA GLU A 179 15.33 -19.68 2.32
C GLU A 179 15.50 -18.28 2.94
N VAL A 180 14.89 -17.27 2.32
CA VAL A 180 14.99 -15.86 2.77
C VAL A 180 13.73 -15.36 3.46
N ILE A 181 12.68 -16.18 3.55
CA ILE A 181 11.47 -15.85 4.31
C ILE A 181 11.72 -16.07 5.81
N LEU A 182 11.33 -15.07 6.60
CA LEU A 182 11.27 -15.13 8.05
C LEU A 182 9.87 -15.51 8.47
N ALA A 183 9.72 -16.68 9.09
CA ALA A 183 8.42 -17.18 9.50
C ALA A 183 8.09 -16.82 10.94
N CYS A 184 6.77 -16.76 11.23
CA CYS A 184 6.26 -16.54 12.58
C CYS A 184 6.66 -15.19 13.21
N VAL A 185 6.95 -14.17 12.41
CA VAL A 185 7.25 -12.82 12.91
C VAL A 185 6.05 -12.16 13.58
N GLY A 186 4.85 -12.67 13.32
CA GLY A 186 3.60 -12.32 13.97
C GLY A 186 2.62 -13.48 13.87
N LYS A 187 1.48 -13.39 14.56
CA LYS A 187 0.45 -14.43 14.49
C LYS A 187 -0.06 -14.59 13.06
N GLY A 188 0.23 -15.73 12.41
CA GLY A 188 -0.15 -16.02 11.03
C GLY A 188 0.55 -15.14 9.98
N VAL A 189 1.67 -14.48 10.34
CA VAL A 189 2.39 -13.59 9.43
C VAL A 189 3.83 -14.02 9.30
N ASP A 190 4.25 -14.21 8.05
CA ASP A 190 5.65 -14.37 7.64
C ASP A 190 6.06 -13.14 6.84
N VAL A 191 7.35 -12.83 6.81
CA VAL A 191 7.91 -11.68 6.10
C VAL A 191 9.00 -12.13 5.13
N LEU A 192 8.90 -11.70 3.87
CA LEU A 192 10.02 -11.67 2.94
C LEU A 192 10.65 -10.28 3.06
N PRO A 193 11.78 -10.16 3.76
CA PRO A 193 12.32 -8.88 4.17
C PRO A 193 13.03 -8.14 3.03
N SER A 194 13.25 -6.84 3.22
CA SER A 194 14.03 -5.97 2.34
C SER A 194 15.21 -5.34 3.07
N THR A 195 16.27 -5.13 2.30
CA THR A 195 17.42 -4.34 2.72
C THR A 195 17.75 -3.30 1.66
N ILE A 196 18.70 -2.40 1.97
CA ILE A 196 19.16 -1.37 1.02
C ILE A 196 19.75 -1.98 -0.26
N ASN A 197 20.23 -3.22 -0.21
CA ASN A 197 20.76 -3.94 -1.37
C ASN A 197 19.75 -4.06 -2.50
N LEU A 198 18.45 -4.08 -2.18
CA LEU A 198 17.38 -4.14 -3.18
C LEU A 198 17.42 -2.98 -4.18
N ALA A 199 18.02 -1.83 -3.83
CA ALA A 199 18.23 -0.73 -4.78
C ALA A 199 19.14 -1.16 -5.96
N GLY A 200 20.06 -2.09 -5.74
CA GLY A 200 20.94 -2.67 -6.78
C GLY A 200 20.17 -3.49 -7.81
N ALA A 201 19.10 -4.16 -7.40
CA ALA A 201 18.31 -5.01 -8.29
C ALA A 201 17.74 -4.24 -9.50
N GLU A 202 17.39 -2.95 -9.36
CA GLU A 202 16.90 -2.14 -10.48
C GLU A 202 17.96 -1.97 -11.59
N VAL A 203 19.24 -1.98 -11.23
CA VAL A 203 20.36 -1.86 -12.18
C VAL A 203 20.73 -3.24 -12.76
N GLU A 204 20.85 -4.23 -11.91
CA GLU A 204 21.32 -5.58 -12.28
C GLU A 204 20.31 -6.30 -13.15
N LEU A 205 19.02 -6.17 -12.85
CA LEU A 205 17.96 -6.77 -13.65
C LEU A 205 17.76 -6.12 -15.04
N VAL A 206 18.38 -4.95 -15.32
CA VAL A 206 18.17 -4.25 -16.61
C VAL A 206 18.48 -5.14 -17.81
N ASN A 207 19.54 -5.94 -17.72
CA ASN A 207 19.99 -6.80 -18.81
C ASN A 207 19.43 -8.23 -18.73
N GLU A 208 18.64 -8.53 -17.69
CA GLU A 208 18.10 -9.87 -17.47
C GLU A 208 16.86 -10.13 -18.34
N MET A 209 16.77 -11.35 -18.88
CA MET A 209 15.59 -11.80 -19.62
C MET A 209 14.40 -11.95 -18.67
N ALA A 210 13.22 -11.56 -19.16
CA ALA A 210 11.96 -11.62 -18.39
C ALA A 210 12.04 -10.94 -17.01
N ARG A 211 12.84 -9.88 -16.90
CA ARG A 211 13.11 -9.12 -15.67
C ARG A 211 11.84 -8.64 -14.97
N GLU A 212 10.76 -8.40 -15.71
CA GLU A 212 9.47 -7.98 -15.17
C GLU A 212 8.72 -9.12 -14.46
N ASN A 213 9.11 -10.37 -14.66
CA ASN A 213 8.47 -11.57 -14.12
C ASN A 213 9.23 -12.19 -12.94
N ARG A 214 10.35 -11.63 -12.51
CA ARG A 214 11.21 -12.22 -11.46
C ARG A 214 10.44 -12.45 -10.16
N LEU A 215 9.73 -11.45 -9.65
CA LEU A 215 8.93 -11.59 -8.43
C LEU A 215 7.78 -12.60 -8.61
N LYS A 216 7.09 -12.58 -9.75
CA LYS A 216 6.02 -13.55 -10.04
C LYS A 216 6.55 -14.98 -10.03
N SER A 217 7.74 -15.20 -10.59
CA SER A 217 8.39 -16.51 -10.61
C SER A 217 8.79 -16.95 -9.22
N ALA A 218 9.42 -16.07 -8.42
CA ALA A 218 9.81 -16.34 -7.05
C ALA A 218 8.61 -16.69 -6.15
N LEU A 219 7.49 -15.96 -6.27
CA LEU A 219 6.28 -16.21 -5.49
C LEU A 219 5.45 -17.40 -6.00
N GLY A 220 5.81 -17.97 -7.15
CA GLY A 220 5.06 -19.07 -7.77
C GLY A 220 4.95 -20.31 -6.89
N SER A 221 6.05 -20.71 -6.23
CA SER A 221 6.13 -21.87 -5.32
C SER A 221 5.35 -21.67 -4.03
N LEU A 222 5.03 -20.42 -3.68
CA LEU A 222 4.35 -20.07 -2.44
C LEU A 222 2.81 -20.01 -2.57
N ARG A 223 2.30 -20.07 -3.82
CA ARG A 223 0.85 -20.17 -4.03
C ARG A 223 0.31 -21.46 -3.40
N GLY A 224 -0.77 -21.33 -2.63
CA GLY A 224 -1.33 -22.44 -1.85
C GLY A 224 -0.70 -22.64 -0.46
N ARG A 225 0.34 -21.85 -0.11
CA ARG A 225 0.95 -21.84 1.24
C ARG A 225 0.44 -20.70 2.10
N TYR A 226 -0.17 -19.68 1.48
CA TYR A 226 -0.73 -18.50 2.13
C TYR A 226 -2.14 -18.21 1.62
N ASP A 227 -3.00 -17.68 2.48
CA ASP A 227 -4.29 -17.11 2.07
C ASP A 227 -4.06 -15.79 1.31
N TYR A 228 -3.10 -14.99 1.79
CA TYR A 228 -2.75 -13.69 1.21
C TYR A 228 -1.23 -13.53 1.08
N ILE A 229 -0.81 -12.94 -0.03
CA ILE A 229 0.53 -12.36 -0.19
C ILE A 229 0.33 -10.87 -0.39
N LEU A 230 0.87 -10.06 0.52
CA LEU A 230 0.80 -8.60 0.48
C LEU A 230 2.16 -8.07 0.05
N ILE A 231 2.20 -7.24 -0.99
CA ILE A 231 3.45 -6.66 -1.50
C ILE A 231 3.45 -5.18 -1.17
N ASP A 232 4.35 -4.73 -0.28
CA ASP A 232 4.60 -3.31 -0.01
C ASP A 232 5.52 -2.75 -1.09
N CYS A 233 5.03 -1.78 -1.86
CA CYS A 233 5.73 -1.24 -3.02
C CYS A 233 6.46 0.06 -2.70
N PRO A 234 7.63 0.33 -3.33
CA PRO A 234 8.30 1.62 -3.25
C PRO A 234 7.45 2.75 -3.86
N PRO A 235 7.77 4.02 -3.57
CA PRO A 235 7.05 5.16 -4.15
C PRO A 235 7.40 5.44 -5.62
N SER A 236 8.41 4.75 -6.17
CA SER A 236 8.81 4.87 -7.58
C SER A 236 7.96 4.00 -8.51
N LEU A 237 7.89 4.32 -9.79
CA LEU A 237 7.38 3.43 -10.85
C LEU A 237 8.52 2.75 -11.61
N GLY A 238 9.53 2.27 -10.89
CA GLY A 238 10.66 1.54 -11.43
C GLY A 238 10.37 0.07 -11.71
N LEU A 239 11.42 -0.69 -11.98
CA LEU A 239 11.35 -2.11 -12.32
C LEU A 239 10.79 -2.96 -11.16
N LEU A 240 11.09 -2.60 -9.91
CA LEU A 240 10.53 -3.25 -8.72
C LEU A 240 9.00 -3.14 -8.70
N THR A 241 8.48 -1.94 -8.93
CA THR A 241 7.03 -1.71 -8.99
C THR A 241 6.37 -2.47 -10.14
N ILE A 242 7.03 -2.53 -11.32
CA ILE A 242 6.53 -3.34 -12.44
C ILE A 242 6.46 -4.82 -12.04
N ASN A 243 7.47 -5.35 -11.35
CA ASN A 243 7.47 -6.71 -10.82
C ASN A 243 6.29 -6.95 -9.87
N ALA A 244 5.99 -6.01 -8.98
CA ALA A 244 4.81 -6.10 -8.11
C ALA A 244 3.50 -6.14 -8.91
N LEU A 245 3.33 -5.27 -9.92
CA LEU A 245 2.14 -5.24 -10.79
C LEU A 245 1.97 -6.52 -11.61
N VAL A 246 3.08 -7.15 -12.04
CA VAL A 246 3.05 -8.40 -12.80
C VAL A 246 2.73 -9.60 -11.90
N ALA A 247 3.18 -9.58 -10.65
CA ALA A 247 2.95 -10.66 -9.69
C ALA A 247 1.56 -10.60 -9.05
N ALA A 248 1.00 -9.40 -8.87
CA ALA A 248 -0.24 -9.17 -8.15
C ALA A 248 -1.48 -9.64 -8.92
N ASP A 249 -2.47 -10.14 -8.19
CA ASP A 249 -3.82 -10.37 -8.70
C ASP A 249 -4.64 -9.06 -8.71
N LYS A 250 -4.43 -8.22 -7.68
CA LYS A 250 -5.13 -6.93 -7.54
C LYS A 250 -4.29 -5.88 -6.79
N LEU A 251 -4.71 -4.62 -6.90
CA LEU A 251 -4.06 -3.47 -6.28
C LEU A 251 -4.90 -2.92 -5.13
N LEU A 252 -4.25 -2.65 -4.00
CA LEU A 252 -4.78 -1.83 -2.92
C LEU A 252 -4.06 -0.48 -2.95
N VAL A 253 -4.81 0.62 -3.09
CA VAL A 253 -4.23 1.95 -3.31
C VAL A 253 -4.51 2.84 -2.10
N PRO A 254 -3.54 3.04 -1.20
CA PRO A 254 -3.65 4.02 -0.14
C PRO A 254 -3.58 5.44 -0.73
N ILE A 255 -4.56 6.28 -0.38
CA ILE A 255 -4.62 7.69 -0.79
C ILE A 255 -4.74 8.54 0.48
N GLN A 256 -3.83 9.48 0.66
CA GLN A 256 -3.89 10.45 1.75
C GLN A 256 -4.95 11.51 1.45
N CYS A 257 -5.74 11.90 2.49
CA CYS A 257 -6.76 12.94 2.38
C CYS A 257 -6.13 14.33 2.44
N GLU A 258 -5.50 14.75 1.34
CA GLU A 258 -4.84 16.05 1.18
C GLU A 258 -5.02 16.59 -0.23
N PHE A 259 -4.62 17.85 -0.46
CA PHE A 259 -4.57 18.43 -1.81
C PHE A 259 -3.73 17.58 -2.76
N TYR A 260 -4.10 17.52 -4.03
CA TYR A 260 -3.45 16.70 -5.07
C TYR A 260 -3.52 15.19 -4.84
N ALA A 261 -4.50 14.71 -4.05
CA ALA A 261 -4.66 13.29 -3.76
C ALA A 261 -4.79 12.41 -5.03
N LEU A 262 -5.42 12.94 -6.09
CA LEU A 262 -5.66 12.24 -7.35
C LEU A 262 -4.53 12.35 -8.38
N GLU A 263 -3.60 13.31 -8.24
CA GLU A 263 -2.53 13.52 -9.22
C GLU A 263 -1.63 12.27 -9.37
N GLY A 264 -1.17 11.72 -8.24
CA GLY A 264 -0.37 10.49 -8.23
C GLY A 264 -1.12 9.25 -8.72
N VAL A 265 -2.46 9.25 -8.59
CA VAL A 265 -3.31 8.13 -8.97
C VAL A 265 -3.42 7.98 -10.48
N THR A 266 -3.51 9.07 -11.23
CA THR A 266 -3.60 9.03 -12.70
C THR A 266 -2.38 8.36 -13.32
N LYS A 267 -1.17 8.73 -12.89
CA LYS A 267 0.09 8.11 -13.35
C LYS A 267 0.16 6.62 -12.99
N LEU A 268 -0.33 6.27 -11.81
CA LEU A 268 -0.44 4.87 -11.38
C LEU A 268 -1.38 4.08 -12.29
N LEU A 269 -2.56 4.62 -12.60
CA LEU A 269 -3.53 3.97 -13.49
C LEU A 269 -2.99 3.79 -14.90
N ASP A 270 -2.25 4.75 -15.44
CA ASP A 270 -1.60 4.63 -16.74
C ASP A 270 -0.59 3.47 -16.75
N SER A 271 0.24 3.37 -15.71
CA SER A 271 1.20 2.28 -15.57
C SER A 271 0.50 0.93 -15.39
N MET A 272 -0.53 0.87 -14.54
CA MET A 272 -1.37 -0.31 -14.38
C MET A 272 -1.97 -0.75 -15.72
N ASN A 273 -2.54 0.17 -16.50
CA ASN A 273 -3.15 -0.14 -17.79
C ASN A 273 -2.13 -0.67 -18.81
N ARG A 274 -0.89 -0.15 -18.81
CA ARG A 274 0.19 -0.69 -19.65
C ARG A 274 0.55 -2.10 -19.25
N VAL A 275 0.75 -2.36 -17.95
CA VAL A 275 1.04 -3.70 -17.42
C VAL A 275 -0.12 -4.64 -17.71
N LYS A 276 -1.37 -4.22 -17.46
CA LYS A 276 -2.59 -5.00 -17.75
C LYS A 276 -2.65 -5.42 -19.23
N LYS A 277 -2.31 -4.52 -20.14
CA LYS A 277 -2.35 -4.80 -21.60
C LYS A 277 -1.26 -5.77 -22.05
N MET A 278 -0.06 -5.71 -21.46
CA MET A 278 1.13 -6.38 -21.99
C MET A 278 1.58 -7.60 -21.18
N LEU A 279 1.44 -7.56 -19.84
CA LEU A 279 2.11 -8.50 -18.95
C LEU A 279 1.15 -9.22 -17.99
N ASN A 280 0.08 -8.56 -17.51
CA ASN A 280 -0.86 -9.13 -16.55
C ASN A 280 -2.30 -8.71 -16.86
N PRO A 281 -2.99 -9.38 -17.81
CA PRO A 281 -4.35 -9.01 -18.23
C PRO A 281 -5.41 -9.08 -17.11
N SER A 282 -5.16 -9.87 -16.06
CA SER A 282 -6.08 -10.03 -14.92
C SER A 282 -5.94 -8.97 -13.84
N LEU A 283 -4.92 -8.12 -13.94
CA LEU A 283 -4.67 -7.08 -12.95
C LEU A 283 -5.86 -6.12 -12.84
N ASP A 284 -6.30 -5.86 -11.61
CA ASP A 284 -7.42 -4.95 -11.35
C ASP A 284 -7.26 -4.26 -9.99
N ILE A 285 -8.06 -3.23 -9.72
CA ILE A 285 -8.08 -2.56 -8.44
C ILE A 285 -8.94 -3.38 -7.46
N PHE A 286 -8.39 -3.70 -6.29
CA PHE A 286 -9.13 -4.30 -5.19
C PHE A 286 -9.93 -3.26 -4.42
N GLY A 287 -9.31 -2.11 -4.18
CA GLY A 287 -9.95 -1.01 -3.46
C GLY A 287 -8.99 0.14 -3.17
N ILE A 288 -9.57 1.22 -2.67
CA ILE A 288 -8.89 2.43 -2.23
C ILE A 288 -8.96 2.51 -0.70
N VAL A 289 -7.84 2.82 -0.07
CA VAL A 289 -7.76 3.08 1.38
C VAL A 289 -7.50 4.55 1.60
N MET A 290 -8.48 5.26 2.15
CA MET A 290 -8.30 6.65 2.55
C MET A 290 -7.49 6.70 3.83
N THR A 291 -6.29 7.28 3.76
CA THR A 291 -5.38 7.42 4.90
C THR A 291 -5.39 8.84 5.45
N MET A 292 -5.02 8.99 6.73
CA MET A 292 -4.96 10.28 7.42
C MET A 292 -6.28 11.08 7.33
N TYR A 293 -7.41 10.37 7.22
CA TYR A 293 -8.74 10.97 7.14
C TYR A 293 -9.13 11.59 8.49
N ASP A 294 -9.52 12.86 8.45
CA ASP A 294 -10.15 13.56 9.60
C ASP A 294 -11.54 14.06 9.18
N SER A 295 -12.58 13.45 9.75
CA SER A 295 -13.99 13.80 9.45
C SER A 295 -14.38 15.23 9.81
N ARG A 296 -13.58 15.92 10.65
CA ARG A 296 -13.80 17.30 11.07
C ARG A 296 -13.37 18.32 10.02
N THR A 297 -12.55 17.92 9.04
CA THR A 297 -12.03 18.82 8.02
C THR A 297 -12.85 18.72 6.74
N ASN A 298 -13.14 19.88 6.14
CA ASN A 298 -13.81 19.94 4.84
C ASN A 298 -12.95 19.32 3.74
N LEU A 299 -11.63 19.53 3.79
CA LEU A 299 -10.68 18.98 2.83
C LEU A 299 -10.76 17.45 2.76
N SER A 300 -10.70 16.74 3.89
CA SER A 300 -10.81 15.29 3.90
C SER A 300 -12.12 14.79 3.29
N ASN A 301 -13.24 15.48 3.57
CA ASN A 301 -14.53 15.14 3.02
C ASN A 301 -14.61 15.39 1.51
N GLN A 302 -14.01 16.47 1.00
CA GLN A 302 -13.92 16.78 -0.43
C GLN A 302 -13.11 15.71 -1.16
N VAL A 303 -11.90 15.40 -0.68
CA VAL A 303 -11.04 14.37 -1.27
C VAL A 303 -11.74 13.01 -1.32
N VAL A 304 -12.43 12.60 -0.25
CA VAL A 304 -13.22 11.35 -0.26
C VAL A 304 -14.29 11.36 -1.33
N ASN A 305 -15.00 12.49 -1.51
CA ASN A 305 -16.04 12.61 -2.52
C ASN A 305 -15.45 12.59 -3.95
N GLU A 306 -14.32 13.23 -4.18
CA GLU A 306 -13.61 13.19 -5.47
C GLU A 306 -13.14 11.78 -5.80
N VAL A 307 -12.48 11.10 -4.86
CA VAL A 307 -12.06 9.70 -5.03
C VAL A 307 -13.25 8.80 -5.33
N ARG A 308 -14.38 8.97 -4.62
CA ARG A 308 -15.62 8.22 -4.89
C ARG A 308 -16.20 8.52 -6.26
N SER A 309 -16.15 9.78 -6.69
CA SER A 309 -16.61 10.16 -8.02
C SER A 309 -15.73 9.59 -9.13
N PHE A 310 -14.42 9.57 -8.91
CA PHE A 310 -13.43 9.10 -9.88
C PHE A 310 -13.47 7.57 -10.05
N PHE A 311 -13.52 6.80 -8.95
CA PHE A 311 -13.49 5.35 -8.97
C PHE A 311 -14.88 4.69 -8.99
N GLY A 312 -15.93 5.45 -8.74
CA GLY A 312 -17.29 4.91 -8.61
C GLY A 312 -17.48 4.13 -7.31
N LYS A 313 -18.34 3.11 -7.35
CA LYS A 313 -18.58 2.19 -6.22
C LYS A 313 -17.63 0.97 -6.34
N THR A 314 -16.34 1.20 -6.42
CA THR A 314 -15.36 0.11 -6.31
C THR A 314 -15.11 -0.29 -4.87
#